data_5739b59f3465a31c05b3579388343606
#
_entry.id   5739b59f3465a31c05b3579388343606
#
_cell.length_a   1.000
_cell.length_b   1.000
_cell.length_c   1.000
_cell.angle_alpha   90.00
_cell.angle_beta   90.00
_cell.angle_gamma   90.00
#
_symmetry.space_group_name_H-M   'P 1'
#
loop_
_entity.id
_entity.type
_entity.pdbx_description
1 polymer ?
#
loop_
_entity_poly.entity_id
_entity_poly.type
_entity_poly.pdbx_seq_one_letter_code
_entity_poly.pdbx_strand_id
1 'polypeptide(L)'
;MDTKLTNITTGAIIELDDELYPSDEHEWSSLVSSTKYALDGTMIVEQSIRKAGKPYTMQAPNDMGFLTRSTVNALKAERDKLGATFWLDYRADGQVKRVKVIFDTTGEAINAKPVKEFISPSLDDLFIVTLSFLEIPSV
;
A
#
# COMPACT_ATOMS: atom_id res chain seq x y z
N MET A 1 -17.63 -3.84 2.71
CA MET A 1 -16.59 -3.07 2.01
C MET A 1 -15.58 -4.01 1.38
N ASP A 2 -15.16 -3.71 0.16
CA ASP A 2 -14.27 -4.59 -0.60
C ASP A 2 -12.79 -4.33 -0.35
N THR A 3 -12.46 -3.11 0.07
CA THR A 3 -11.08 -2.74 0.40
C THR A 3 -10.80 -3.05 1.86
N LYS A 4 -9.86 -3.95 2.11
CA LYS A 4 -9.54 -4.38 3.47
C LYS A 4 -8.13 -4.93 3.55
N LEU A 5 -7.59 -4.96 4.76
CA LEU A 5 -6.28 -5.53 5.08
C LEU A 5 -6.49 -6.67 6.07
N THR A 6 -6.02 -7.86 5.75
CA THR A 6 -6.18 -9.05 6.60
C THR A 6 -4.82 -9.56 7.04
N ASN A 7 -4.60 -9.67 8.35
CA ASN A 7 -3.36 -10.29 8.86
C ASN A 7 -3.41 -11.80 8.59
N ILE A 8 -2.44 -12.32 7.87
CA ILE A 8 -2.41 -13.73 7.45
C ILE A 8 -2.28 -14.67 8.65
N THR A 9 -1.51 -14.27 9.66
CA THR A 9 -1.25 -15.12 10.83
C THR A 9 -2.40 -15.14 11.81
N THR A 10 -2.97 -13.97 12.14
CA THR A 10 -3.99 -13.85 13.18
C THR A 10 -5.42 -13.88 12.62
N GLY A 11 -5.58 -13.63 11.33
CA GLY A 11 -6.90 -13.51 10.70
C GLY A 11 -7.61 -12.20 10.99
N ALA A 12 -6.97 -11.26 11.69
CA ALA A 12 -7.58 -9.97 11.98
C ALA A 12 -7.81 -9.18 10.70
N ILE A 13 -9.00 -8.61 10.56
CA ILE A 13 -9.41 -7.86 9.39
C ILE A 13 -9.62 -6.41 9.77
N ILE A 14 -9.00 -5.49 9.01
CA ILE A 14 -9.22 -4.06 9.12
C ILE A 14 -9.90 -3.61 7.84
N GLU A 15 -11.12 -3.13 7.94
CA GLU A 15 -11.84 -2.61 6.79
C GLU A 15 -11.36 -1.19 6.47
N LEU A 16 -11.08 -0.95 5.20
CA LEU A 16 -10.65 0.34 4.68
C LEU A 16 -11.76 0.93 3.82
N ASP A 17 -11.70 2.24 3.59
CA ASP A 17 -12.65 2.90 2.73
C ASP A 17 -12.43 2.48 1.28
N ASP A 18 -13.51 2.17 0.55
CA ASP A 18 -13.43 1.72 -0.85
C ASP A 18 -12.93 2.81 -1.79
N GLU A 19 -12.90 4.06 -1.36
CA GLU A 19 -12.32 5.16 -2.14
C GLU A 19 -10.79 5.15 -2.13
N LEU A 20 -10.17 4.36 -1.24
CA LEU A 20 -8.72 4.17 -1.25
C LEU A 20 -8.33 3.28 -2.43
N TYR A 21 -7.36 3.70 -3.20
CA TYR A 21 -6.88 2.95 -4.35
C TYR A 21 -5.35 3.10 -4.46
N PRO A 22 -4.66 2.16 -5.12
CA PRO A 22 -3.22 2.31 -5.35
C PRO A 22 -2.96 3.40 -6.37
N SER A 23 -2.42 4.53 -5.92
CA SER A 23 -2.13 5.68 -6.79
C SER A 23 -0.98 5.41 -7.77
N ASP A 24 -0.15 4.44 -7.46
CA ASP A 24 0.99 4.02 -8.27
C ASP A 24 0.72 2.73 -9.05
N GLU A 25 -0.55 2.43 -9.30
CA GLU A 25 -1.01 1.19 -9.95
C GLU A 25 -0.29 0.89 -11.27
N HIS A 26 -0.01 1.91 -12.07
CA HIS A 26 0.54 1.75 -13.40
C HIS A 26 2.01 2.15 -13.52
N GLU A 27 2.64 2.57 -12.45
CA GLU A 27 4.00 3.14 -12.50
C GLU A 27 5.12 2.10 -12.41
N TRP A 28 4.80 0.92 -11.89
CA TRP A 28 5.81 -0.11 -11.66
C TRP A 28 5.77 -1.17 -12.75
N SER A 29 6.96 -1.62 -13.17
CA SER A 29 7.10 -2.74 -14.10
C SER A 29 7.97 -3.83 -13.48
N SER A 30 7.59 -5.09 -13.70
CA SER A 30 8.40 -6.22 -13.30
C SER A 30 9.66 -6.33 -14.16
N LEU A 31 9.66 -5.74 -15.35
CA LEU A 31 10.80 -5.77 -16.25
C LEU A 31 11.78 -4.67 -15.88
N VAL A 32 13.02 -5.06 -15.61
CA VAL A 32 14.13 -4.14 -15.36
C VAL A 32 15.08 -4.20 -16.52
N SER A 33 15.42 -3.04 -17.07
CA SER A 33 16.33 -2.92 -18.19
C SER A 33 17.48 -2.00 -17.86
N SER A 34 18.67 -2.33 -18.34
CA SER A 34 19.80 -1.41 -18.34
C SER A 34 20.43 -1.38 -19.73
N THR A 35 20.92 -0.23 -20.11
CA THR A 35 21.55 -0.04 -21.42
C THR A 35 22.94 0.53 -21.26
N LYS A 36 23.85 0.09 -22.12
CA LYS A 36 25.21 0.64 -22.21
C LYS A 36 25.67 0.58 -23.66
N TYR A 37 26.75 1.30 -23.98
CA TYR A 37 27.29 1.32 -25.32
C TYR A 37 28.67 0.67 -25.33
N ALA A 38 28.89 -0.19 -26.29
CA ALA A 38 30.23 -0.74 -26.58
C ALA A 38 31.14 0.33 -27.21
N LEU A 39 32.43 0.04 -27.27
CA LEU A 39 33.39 0.99 -27.81
C LEU A 39 33.12 1.36 -29.27
N ASP A 40 32.48 0.46 -30.03
CA ASP A 40 32.11 0.71 -31.42
C ASP A 40 30.79 1.46 -31.60
N GLY A 41 30.16 1.88 -30.50
CA GLY A 41 28.88 2.57 -30.53
C GLY A 41 27.64 1.67 -30.49
N THR A 42 27.84 0.35 -30.47
CA THR A 42 26.72 -0.59 -30.39
C THR A 42 26.05 -0.52 -29.02
N MET A 43 24.72 -0.38 -29.00
CA MET A 43 23.94 -0.39 -27.74
C MET A 43 23.79 -1.83 -27.24
N ILE A 44 24.11 -2.03 -25.99
CA ILE A 44 23.91 -3.30 -25.29
C ILE A 44 22.75 -3.14 -24.31
N VAL A 45 21.73 -4.00 -24.42
CA VAL A 45 20.55 -3.99 -23.54
C VAL A 45 20.55 -5.25 -22.71
N GLU A 46 20.46 -5.09 -21.39
CA GLU A 46 20.32 -6.19 -20.44
C GLU A 46 18.97 -6.06 -19.74
N GLN A 47 18.23 -7.16 -19.64
CA GLN A 47 16.90 -7.16 -19.02
C GLN A 47 16.78 -8.32 -18.04
N SER A 48 16.02 -8.07 -16.97
CA SER A 48 15.65 -9.10 -16.00
C SER A 48 14.26 -8.83 -15.46
N ILE A 49 13.66 -9.83 -14.83
CA ILE A 49 12.30 -9.75 -14.29
C ILE A 49 12.37 -9.77 -12.76
N ARG A 50 11.78 -8.76 -12.13
CA ARG A 50 11.59 -8.76 -10.67
C ARG A 50 10.46 -9.71 -10.31
N LYS A 51 10.64 -10.48 -9.23
CA LYS A 51 9.64 -11.46 -8.80
C LYS A 51 8.67 -10.89 -7.78
N ALA A 52 9.00 -9.76 -7.17
CA ALA A 52 8.17 -9.10 -6.15
C ALA A 52 8.69 -7.69 -5.93
N GLY A 53 8.11 -6.98 -4.96
CA GLY A 53 8.56 -5.65 -4.58
C GLY A 53 7.76 -4.52 -5.18
N LYS A 54 6.63 -4.82 -5.84
CA LYS A 54 5.75 -3.76 -6.35
C LYS A 54 5.23 -2.93 -5.19
N PRO A 55 5.43 -1.60 -5.20
CA PRO A 55 4.86 -0.75 -4.17
C PRO A 55 3.37 -0.52 -4.39
N TYR A 56 2.62 -0.43 -3.30
CA TYR A 56 1.21 -0.07 -3.31
C TYR A 56 1.03 1.12 -2.37
N THR A 57 0.80 2.29 -2.95
CA THR A 57 0.51 3.50 -2.18
C THR A 57 -0.99 3.75 -2.24
N MET A 58 -1.68 3.38 -1.16
CA MET A 58 -3.14 3.49 -1.07
C MET A 58 -3.51 4.89 -0.60
N GLN A 59 -4.19 5.64 -1.44
CA GLN A 59 -4.69 6.97 -1.11
C GLN A 59 -5.99 7.24 -1.84
N ALA A 60 -6.73 8.24 -1.41
CA ALA A 60 -7.99 8.64 -2.01
C ALA A 60 -7.91 10.07 -2.52
N PRO A 61 -8.79 10.47 -3.45
CA PRO A 61 -8.93 11.86 -3.83
C PRO A 61 -9.26 12.73 -2.62
N ASN A 62 -8.96 14.03 -2.71
CA ASN A 62 -9.32 14.99 -1.67
C ASN A 62 -10.80 14.89 -1.31
N ASP A 63 -11.11 15.03 -0.04
CA ASP A 63 -12.46 14.98 0.52
C ASP A 63 -13.13 13.60 0.43
N MET A 64 -12.36 12.54 0.24
CA MET A 64 -12.87 11.17 0.19
C MET A 64 -11.92 10.22 0.94
N GLY A 65 -12.40 9.00 1.21
CA GLY A 65 -11.57 7.94 1.76
C GLY A 65 -11.12 8.17 3.20
N PHE A 66 -11.96 8.81 4.00
CA PHE A 66 -11.62 9.09 5.40
C PHE A 66 -11.64 7.82 6.26
N LEU A 67 -10.66 7.72 7.16
CA LEU A 67 -10.63 6.66 8.17
C LEU A 67 -10.75 7.28 9.56
N THR A 68 -11.40 6.56 10.48
CA THR A 68 -11.51 7.01 11.86
C THR A 68 -10.19 6.79 12.61
N ARG A 69 -10.01 7.52 13.71
CA ARG A 69 -8.84 7.32 14.59
C ARG A 69 -8.72 5.88 15.06
N SER A 70 -9.86 5.24 15.35
CA SER A 70 -9.88 3.83 15.74
C SER A 70 -9.24 2.93 14.68
N THR A 71 -9.61 3.13 13.42
CA THR A 71 -9.03 2.37 12.29
C THR A 71 -7.55 2.67 12.12
N VAL A 72 -7.14 3.93 12.22
CA VAL A 72 -5.74 4.33 12.12
C VAL A 72 -4.91 3.69 13.24
N ASN A 73 -5.43 3.66 14.47
CA ASN A 73 -4.76 3.01 15.58
C ASN A 73 -4.60 1.50 15.37
N ALA A 74 -5.61 0.84 14.81
CA ALA A 74 -5.54 -0.58 14.47
C ALA A 74 -4.47 -0.84 13.40
N LEU A 75 -4.37 0.03 12.39
CA LEU A 75 -3.34 -0.06 11.36
C LEU A 75 -1.94 0.12 11.95
N LYS A 76 -1.77 1.06 12.88
CA LYS A 76 -0.48 1.26 13.56
C LYS A 76 -0.05 0.03 14.36
N ALA A 77 -1.01 -0.61 15.05
CA ALA A 77 -0.73 -1.81 15.82
C ALA A 77 -0.25 -2.95 14.91
N GLU A 78 -0.88 -3.12 13.76
CA GLU A 78 -0.45 -4.13 12.79
C GLU A 78 0.89 -3.79 12.15
N ARG A 79 1.13 -2.51 11.83
CA ARG A 79 2.41 -2.06 11.27
C ARG A 79 3.59 -2.40 12.19
N ASP A 80 3.39 -2.31 13.49
CA ASP A 80 4.46 -2.46 14.46
C ASP A 80 4.77 -3.91 14.82
N LYS A 81 4.05 -4.87 14.22
CA LYS A 81 4.30 -6.30 14.45
C LYS A 81 5.45 -6.79 13.58
N LEU A 82 6.47 -7.35 14.18
CA LEU A 82 7.62 -7.89 13.47
C LEU A 82 7.21 -9.13 12.66
N GLY A 83 7.56 -9.15 11.39
CA GLY A 83 7.30 -10.29 10.51
C GLY A 83 5.85 -10.48 10.08
N ALA A 84 4.97 -9.53 10.38
CA ALA A 84 3.57 -9.62 9.98
C ALA A 84 3.43 -9.47 8.47
N THR A 85 2.59 -10.34 7.89
CA THR A 85 2.24 -10.29 6.47
C THR A 85 0.74 -10.18 6.34
N PHE A 86 0.29 -9.58 5.23
CA PHE A 86 -1.12 -9.22 5.07
C PHE A 86 -1.62 -9.55 3.67
N TRP A 87 -2.92 -9.83 3.57
CA TRP A 87 -3.65 -9.81 2.31
C TRP A 87 -4.27 -8.42 2.16
N LEU A 88 -3.90 -7.72 1.10
CA LEU A 88 -4.54 -6.45 0.74
C LEU A 88 -5.57 -6.72 -0.34
N ASP A 89 -6.84 -6.48 -0.03
CA ASP A 89 -7.93 -6.56 -1.01
C ASP A 89 -8.29 -5.14 -1.42
N TYR A 90 -8.38 -4.89 -2.73
CA TYR A 90 -8.75 -3.59 -3.26
C TYR A 90 -9.49 -3.76 -4.59
N ARG A 91 -10.21 -2.73 -4.98
CA ARG A 91 -10.96 -2.75 -6.23
C ARG A 91 -10.15 -2.13 -7.35
N ALA A 92 -10.04 -2.86 -8.45
CA ALA A 92 -9.41 -2.37 -9.68
C ALA A 92 -9.98 -3.15 -10.87
N ASP A 93 -10.09 -2.48 -12.01
CA ASP A 93 -10.56 -3.10 -13.27
C ASP A 93 -11.94 -3.76 -13.12
N GLY A 94 -12.81 -3.20 -12.27
CA GLY A 94 -14.15 -3.71 -12.05
C GLY A 94 -14.24 -4.96 -11.19
N GLN A 95 -13.16 -5.36 -10.53
CA GLN A 95 -13.13 -6.54 -9.68
C GLN A 95 -12.28 -6.31 -8.44
N VAL A 96 -12.44 -7.18 -7.43
CA VAL A 96 -11.60 -7.15 -6.23
C VAL A 96 -10.34 -7.95 -6.49
N LYS A 97 -9.19 -7.33 -6.25
CA LYS A 97 -7.88 -7.97 -6.37
C LYS A 97 -7.28 -8.18 -4.99
N ARG A 98 -6.55 -9.28 -4.82
CA ARG A 98 -5.88 -9.62 -3.57
C ARG A 98 -4.40 -9.81 -3.81
N VAL A 99 -3.58 -9.12 -3.00
CA VAL A 99 -2.12 -9.25 -3.06
C VAL A 99 -1.57 -9.47 -1.67
N LYS A 100 -0.44 -10.17 -1.59
CA LYS A 100 0.26 -10.40 -0.33
C LYS A 100 1.29 -9.29 -0.15
N VAL A 101 1.18 -8.55 0.96
CA VAL A 101 1.97 -7.35 1.19
C VAL A 101 2.51 -7.28 2.61
N ILE A 102 3.50 -6.40 2.79
CA ILE A 102 3.95 -5.92 4.10
C ILE A 102 3.88 -4.40 4.10
N PHE A 103 3.83 -3.79 5.29
CA PHE A 103 3.97 -2.34 5.37
C PHE A 103 5.38 -1.93 4.94
N ASP A 104 5.47 -0.87 4.15
CA ASP A 104 6.76 -0.30 3.74
C ASP A 104 7.28 0.63 4.84
N THR A 105 8.01 0.06 5.79
CA THR A 105 8.55 0.79 6.93
C THR A 105 9.92 1.42 6.66
N THR A 106 10.43 1.30 5.43
CA THR A 106 11.65 2.01 5.04
C THR A 106 11.43 3.51 4.91
N GLY A 107 10.16 3.91 4.81
CA GLY A 107 9.72 5.28 4.84
C GLY A 107 8.53 5.41 5.77
N GLU A 108 7.60 6.28 5.45
CA GLU A 108 6.41 6.52 6.24
C GLU A 108 5.28 5.57 5.76
N ALA A 109 5.13 4.43 6.45
CA ALA A 109 4.14 3.42 6.06
C ALA A 109 2.70 3.92 6.21
N ILE A 110 2.43 4.75 7.21
CA ILE A 110 1.11 5.32 7.46
C ILE A 110 1.28 6.83 7.61
N ASN A 111 0.63 7.58 6.74
CA ASN A 111 0.55 9.04 6.85
C ASN A 111 -0.91 9.39 7.06
N ALA A 112 -1.26 9.87 8.26
CA ALA A 112 -2.61 10.23 8.61
C ALA A 112 -2.65 11.69 9.04
N LYS A 113 -3.49 12.49 8.36
CA LYS A 113 -3.67 13.90 8.67
C LYS A 113 -5.11 14.16 9.10
N PRO A 114 -5.33 14.93 10.19
CA PRO A 114 -6.68 15.23 10.63
C PRO A 114 -7.45 16.06 9.58
N VAL A 115 -8.72 15.74 9.42
CA VAL A 115 -9.60 16.50 8.51
C VAL A 115 -9.84 17.90 9.06
N LYS A 116 -9.87 18.03 10.39
CA LYS A 116 -10.06 19.30 11.10
C LYS A 116 -9.32 19.27 12.43
N GLU A 117 -9.16 20.46 13.04
CA GLU A 117 -8.55 20.54 14.35
C GLU A 117 -9.47 19.91 15.42
N PHE A 118 -8.85 19.24 16.39
CA PHE A 118 -9.56 18.57 17.47
C PHE A 118 -9.34 19.34 18.78
N ILE A 119 -10.44 19.71 19.44
CA ILE A 119 -10.38 20.27 20.78
C ILE A 119 -10.25 19.14 21.79
N SER A 120 -11.01 18.06 21.55
CA SER A 120 -11.03 16.88 22.40
C SER A 120 -10.91 15.64 21.49
N PRO A 121 -9.71 15.07 21.29
CA PRO A 121 -9.55 13.92 20.41
C PRO A 121 -10.43 12.74 20.82
N SER A 122 -11.05 12.10 19.84
CA SER A 122 -11.90 10.92 20.06
C SER A 122 -11.62 9.86 19.00
N LEU A 123 -12.10 8.64 19.25
CA LEU A 123 -11.90 7.52 18.32
C LEU A 123 -12.68 7.69 17.01
N ASP A 124 -13.67 8.59 16.99
CA ASP A 124 -14.49 8.85 15.79
C ASP A 124 -13.94 9.97 14.91
N ASP A 125 -12.83 10.59 15.30
CA ASP A 125 -12.19 11.65 14.50
C ASP A 125 -11.76 11.11 13.15
N LEU A 126 -11.97 11.90 12.08
CA LEU A 126 -11.65 11.48 10.72
C LEU A 126 -10.25 11.95 10.30
N PHE A 127 -9.58 11.10 9.56
CA PHE A 127 -8.26 11.37 9.02
C PHE A 127 -8.22 11.09 7.53
N ILE A 128 -7.44 11.89 6.80
CA ILE A 128 -7.05 11.60 5.43
C ILE A 128 -5.77 10.77 5.52
N VAL A 129 -5.78 9.58 4.94
CA VAL A 129 -4.73 8.58 5.16
C VAL A 129 -4.08 8.19 3.84
N THR A 130 -2.75 8.05 3.88
CA THR A 130 -1.97 7.44 2.82
C THR A 130 -1.24 6.25 3.42
N LEU A 131 -1.41 5.07 2.83
CA LEU A 131 -0.82 3.83 3.30
C LEU A 131 0.18 3.33 2.26
N SER A 132 1.36 2.91 2.70
CA SER A 132 2.41 2.40 1.81
C SER A 132 2.72 0.94 2.12
N PHE A 133 2.60 0.10 1.10
CA PHE A 133 2.84 -1.33 1.19
C PHE A 133 3.85 -1.78 0.13
N LEU A 134 4.48 -2.91 0.37
CA LEU A 134 5.31 -3.61 -0.63
C LEU A 134 4.76 -5.01 -0.85
N GLU A 135 4.63 -5.39 -2.11
CA GLU A 135 4.26 -6.75 -2.46
C GLU A 135 5.39 -7.71 -2.13
N ILE A 136 5.05 -8.85 -1.55
CA ILE A 136 6.01 -9.92 -1.26
C ILE A 136 5.60 -11.18 -2.03
N PRO A 137 6.54 -12.14 -2.24
CA PRO A 137 6.19 -13.38 -2.94
C PRO A 137 5.07 -14.13 -2.20
N SER A 138 4.11 -14.65 -2.97
CA SER A 138 2.93 -15.34 -2.43
C SER A 138 3.14 -16.86 -2.33
N VAL A 139 4.36 -17.27 -2.14
CA VAL A 139 4.71 -18.69 -2.05
C VAL A 139 4.56 -19.22 -0.63
#